data_c7b7caa842c19073a26c317e2f03d8cb
#
_entry.id   c7b7caa842c19073a26c317e2f03d8cb
#
_cell.length_a   1.000
_cell.length_b   1.000
_cell.length_c   1.000
_cell.angle_alpha   90.00
_cell.angle_beta   90.00
_cell.angle_gamma   90.00
#
_symmetry.space_group_name_H-M   'P 1'
#
loop_
_entity.id
_entity.type
_entity.pdbx_description
1 polymer ?
#
loop_
_entity_poly.entity_id
_entity_poly.type
_entity_poly.pdbx_seq_one_letter_code
_entity_poly.pdbx_strand_id
1 'polypeptide(L)' 'MPEISRFYGIIVRIFTDDHTPPHFHAYYNEFEILMDIENFRILAGNFPPKALALIIEWAAIHKSDLIKIWELACS' A
#
# COMPACT_ATOMS: atom_id res chain seq x y z
N MET A 1 -10.44 -4.16 -9.14
CA MET A 1 -9.93 -3.73 -7.83
C MET A 1 -9.80 -2.24 -7.77
N PRO A 2 -10.28 -1.62 -6.73
CA PRO A 2 -10.19 -0.18 -6.66
C PRO A 2 -8.76 0.29 -6.44
N GLU A 3 -8.39 1.24 -7.26
CA GLU A 3 -7.20 2.04 -7.03
C GLU A 3 -7.60 3.06 -5.97
N ILE A 4 -6.93 3.06 -4.82
CA ILE A 4 -7.32 3.94 -3.73
C ILE A 4 -6.55 5.27 -3.72
N SER A 5 -5.42 5.34 -4.41
CA SER A 5 -4.69 6.60 -4.54
C SER A 5 -3.68 6.52 -5.67
N ARG A 6 -3.33 7.69 -6.19
CA ARG A 6 -2.30 7.84 -7.23
C ARG A 6 -1.59 9.18 -7.00
N PHE A 7 -0.26 9.14 -6.83
CA PHE A 7 0.52 10.35 -6.61
C PHE A 7 1.97 10.09 -7.02
N TYR A 8 2.60 11.10 -7.62
CA TYR A 8 4.00 11.04 -8.07
C TYR A 8 4.32 9.78 -8.91
N GLY A 9 3.34 9.29 -9.68
CA GLY A 9 3.52 8.09 -10.47
C GLY A 9 3.37 6.79 -9.68
N ILE A 10 3.06 6.87 -8.39
CA ILE A 10 2.82 5.70 -7.53
C ILE A 10 1.32 5.44 -7.48
N ILE A 11 0.94 4.18 -7.68
CA ILE A 11 -0.46 3.73 -7.60
C ILE A 11 -0.60 2.82 -6.40
N VAL A 12 -1.62 3.05 -5.56
CA VAL A 12 -1.87 2.24 -4.38
C VAL A 12 -3.20 1.51 -4.54
N ARG A 13 -3.20 0.20 -4.26
CA ARG A 13 -4.39 -0.64 -4.36
C ARG A 13 -4.50 -1.56 -3.16
N ILE A 14 -5.76 -1.88 -2.79
CA ILE A 14 -6.07 -2.91 -1.80
C ILE A 14 -7.02 -3.90 -2.49
N PHE A 15 -6.70 -5.20 -2.40
CA PHE A 15 -7.48 -6.24 -3.05
C PHE A 15 -8.43 -6.90 -2.06
N THR A 16 -9.63 -7.24 -2.54
CA THR A 16 -10.72 -7.73 -1.68
C THR A 16 -10.49 -9.14 -1.13
N ASP A 17 -9.68 -9.94 -1.81
CA ASP A 17 -9.45 -11.33 -1.43
C ASP A 17 -8.10 -11.56 -0.75
N ASP A 18 -7.44 -10.49 -0.33
CA ASP A 18 -6.14 -10.60 0.30
C ASP A 18 -6.24 -11.15 1.72
N HIS A 19 -5.16 -11.76 2.15
CA HIS A 19 -5.05 -12.38 3.47
C HIS A 19 -4.29 -11.48 4.45
N THR A 20 -4.47 -11.73 5.75
CA THR A 20 -3.70 -11.04 6.77
C THR A 20 -2.22 -11.37 6.65
N PRO A 21 -1.32 -10.47 7.07
CA PRO A 21 -1.60 -9.21 7.76
C PRO A 21 -2.18 -8.15 6.84
N PRO A 22 -2.83 -7.11 7.40
CA PRO A 22 -3.33 -6.01 6.58
C PRO A 22 -2.20 -5.36 5.79
N HIS A 23 -2.41 -5.24 4.48
CA HIS A 23 -1.39 -4.70 3.59
C HIS A 23 -2.01 -4.02 2.39
N PHE A 24 -1.20 -3.22 1.71
CA PHE A 24 -1.59 -2.62 0.43
C PHE A 24 -0.52 -2.93 -0.60
N HIS A 25 -0.92 -2.82 -1.86
CA HIS A 25 -0.02 -2.97 -3.00
C HIS A 25 0.32 -1.58 -3.51
N ALA A 26 1.58 -1.32 -3.80
CA ALA A 26 2.01 -0.08 -4.41
C ALA A 26 2.80 -0.39 -5.68
N TYR A 27 2.54 0.41 -6.72
CA TYR A 27 3.15 0.22 -8.04
C TYR A 27 3.84 1.51 -8.47
N TYR A 28 5.05 1.38 -8.98
CA TYR A 28 5.79 2.51 -9.54
C TYR A 28 6.60 2.00 -10.73
N ASN A 29 6.20 2.40 -11.95
CA ASN A 29 6.78 1.86 -13.19
C ASN A 29 6.71 0.33 -13.18
N GLU A 30 7.85 -0.35 -13.30
CA GLU A 30 7.91 -1.81 -13.27
C GLU A 30 8.05 -2.38 -11.85
N PHE A 31 8.11 -1.52 -10.84
CA PHE A 31 8.28 -1.94 -9.45
C PHE A 31 6.94 -2.15 -8.76
N GLU A 32 6.91 -3.11 -7.85
CA GLU A 32 5.74 -3.39 -7.03
C GLU A 32 6.19 -3.82 -5.65
N ILE A 33 5.48 -3.35 -4.62
CA ILE A 33 5.68 -3.86 -3.25
C ILE A 33 4.33 -4.15 -2.61
N LEU A 34 4.39 -5.10 -1.66
CA LEU A 34 3.35 -5.29 -0.67
C LEU A 34 3.87 -4.71 0.64
N MET A 35 3.11 -3.81 1.24
CA MET A 35 3.55 -3.13 2.47
C MET A 35 2.53 -3.32 3.58
N ASP A 36 3.03 -3.71 4.76
CA ASP A 36 2.21 -3.85 5.96
C ASP A 36 1.67 -2.48 6.37
N ILE A 37 0.36 -2.40 6.59
CA ILE A 37 -0.29 -1.13 6.95
C ILE A 37 0.06 -0.71 8.37
N GLU A 38 0.31 -1.66 9.26
CA GLU A 38 0.51 -1.36 10.67
C GLU A 38 1.92 -0.86 10.99
N ASN A 39 2.93 -1.47 10.37
CA ASN A 39 4.33 -1.13 10.68
C ASN A 39 5.14 -0.68 9.47
N PHE A 40 4.53 -0.61 8.29
CA PHE A 40 5.16 -0.16 7.05
C PHE A 40 6.36 -1.01 6.62
N ARG A 41 6.35 -2.28 6.98
CA ARG A 41 7.38 -3.21 6.52
C ARG A 41 7.07 -3.69 5.12
N ILE A 42 8.10 -3.90 4.33
CA ILE A 42 7.94 -4.51 3.01
C ILE A 42 7.77 -6.00 3.20
N LEU A 43 6.62 -6.53 2.78
CA LEU A 43 6.32 -7.95 2.87
C LEU A 43 6.83 -8.71 1.65
N ALA A 44 6.84 -8.05 0.49
CA ALA A 44 7.32 -8.65 -0.76
C ALA A 44 7.62 -7.53 -1.76
N GLY A 45 8.50 -7.83 -2.71
CA GLY A 45 8.84 -6.90 -3.78
C GLY A 45 9.88 -5.88 -3.40
N ASN A 46 10.07 -4.87 -4.27
CA ASN A 46 11.01 -3.79 -4.00
C ASN A 46 10.58 -2.51 -4.70
N PHE A 47 11.12 -1.39 -4.25
CA PHE A 47 10.85 -0.05 -4.78
C PHE A 47 12.14 0.74 -4.80
N PRO A 48 12.29 1.72 -5.71
CA PRO A 48 13.41 2.65 -5.63
C PRO A 48 13.38 3.42 -4.30
N PRO A 49 14.53 3.78 -3.73
CA PRO A 49 14.58 4.42 -2.41
C PRO A 49 13.73 5.69 -2.29
N LYS A 50 13.73 6.53 -3.32
CA LYS A 50 12.93 7.76 -3.28
C LYS A 50 11.43 7.48 -3.30
N ALA A 51 11.00 6.53 -4.13
CA ALA A 51 9.60 6.14 -4.18
C ALA A 51 9.18 5.47 -2.87
N LEU A 52 10.07 4.67 -2.29
CA LEU A 52 9.81 4.02 -1.00
C LEU A 52 9.60 5.05 0.11
N ALA A 53 10.44 6.08 0.16
CA ALA A 53 10.28 7.16 1.14
C ALA A 53 8.95 7.87 0.97
N LEU A 54 8.54 8.14 -0.27
CA LEU A 54 7.26 8.79 -0.55
C LEU A 54 6.08 7.94 -0.11
N ILE A 55 6.12 6.63 -0.37
CA ILE A 55 4.99 5.77 -0.02
C ILE A 55 4.88 5.58 1.50
N ILE A 56 5.99 5.50 2.21
CA ILE A 56 6.00 5.40 3.66
C ILE A 56 5.40 6.66 4.28
N GLU A 57 5.81 7.84 3.80
CA GLU A 57 5.29 9.10 4.28
C GLU A 57 3.79 9.21 4.03
N TRP A 58 3.35 8.87 2.82
CA TRP A 58 1.93 8.88 2.47
C TRP A 58 1.16 7.91 3.36
N ALA A 59 1.66 6.69 3.54
CA ALA A 59 0.99 5.67 4.33
C ALA A 59 0.86 6.07 5.80
N ALA A 60 1.87 6.73 6.34
CA ALA A 60 1.82 7.23 7.73
C ALA A 60 0.70 8.25 7.92
N ILE A 61 0.51 9.13 6.94
CA ILE A 61 -0.55 10.14 6.99
C ILE A 61 -1.93 9.47 6.90
N HIS A 62 -2.07 8.44 6.08
CA HIS A 62 -3.36 7.81 5.78
C HIS A 62 -3.58 6.46 6.46
N LYS A 63 -2.82 6.15 7.50
CA LYS A 63 -2.86 4.83 8.13
C LYS A 63 -4.27 4.43 8.58
N SER A 64 -4.99 5.31 9.26
CA SER A 64 -6.33 4.97 9.74
C SER A 64 -7.30 4.72 8.60
N ASP A 65 -7.18 5.49 7.52
CA ASP A 65 -8.02 5.28 6.34
C ASP A 65 -7.69 3.96 5.66
N LEU A 66 -6.41 3.62 5.57
CA LEU A 66 -5.98 2.35 4.98
C LEU A 66 -6.53 1.16 5.75
N ILE A 67 -6.49 1.22 7.07
CA ILE A 67 -7.02 0.15 7.91
C ILE A 67 -8.52 -0.01 7.69
N LYS A 68 -9.27 1.11 7.62
CA LYS A 68 -10.70 1.06 7.34
C LYS A 68 -11.01 0.44 5.98
N ILE A 69 -10.26 0.84 4.96
CA ILE A 69 -10.45 0.29 3.62
C ILE A 69 -10.16 -1.21 3.61
N TRP A 70 -9.09 -1.63 4.30
CA TRP A 70 -8.75 -3.04 4.43
C TRP A 70 -9.90 -3.82 5.09
N GLU A 71 -10.43 -3.31 6.19
CA GLU A 71 -11.51 -3.97 6.90
C GLU A 71 -12.75 -4.11 6.04
N LEU A 72 -13.10 -3.07 5.27
CA LEU A 72 -14.25 -3.13 4.37
C LEU A 72 -14.01 -4.09 3.20
N ALA A 73 -12.81 -4.13 2.67
CA ALA A 73 -12.48 -4.97 1.52
C ALA A 73 -12.41 -6.45 1.89
N CYS A 74 -11.99 -6.76 3.13
CA CYS A 74 -11.70 -8.12 3.54
C CYS A 74 -12.64 -8.64 4.64
N SER A 75 -13.70 -7.91 4.90
CA SER A 75 -14.68 -8.31 5.92
C SER A 75 -15.61 -9.43 5.45
#